data_e680ef4a0d0ec9f51ab8821252d06d91
#
_entry.id   e680ef4a0d0ec9f51ab8821252d06d91
#
_cell.length_a   1.000
_cell.length_b   1.000
_cell.length_c   1.000
_cell.angle_alpha   90.00
_cell.angle_beta   90.00
_cell.angle_gamma   90.00
#
_symmetry.space_group_name_H-M   'P 1'
#
loop_
_entity.id
_entity.type
_entity.pdbx_description
1 polymer ?
#
loop_
_entity_poly.entity_id
_entity_poly.type
_entity_poly.pdbx_seq_one_letter_code
_entity_poly.pdbx_strand_id
1 'polypeptide(L)'
;PMGNNKSFKYFYEETVKKYAKQFNWDLITAANMKEKFMNMVEKMDMSYSYKPVLLKAMFEYVDSDGRVRVEDIVDYFIDFYNERKENGLVVEKKNSVFCKDNFTRKDAERTIFSNPFKRFQDMRFMDRCREIEYVRFNRHIFKKLTKEDINWIISHCDKKLKEYYEKRSFK
;
A
#
# COMPACT_ATOMS: atom_id res chain seq x y z
N PRO A 1 -21.95 24.54 29.10
CA PRO A 1 -21.43 25.22 27.91
C PRO A 1 -20.69 24.20 27.06
N MET A 2 -21.24 23.90 25.91
CA MET A 2 -20.60 23.01 24.96
C MET A 2 -19.31 23.65 24.47
N GLY A 3 -18.19 23.14 24.92
CA GLY A 3 -16.90 23.59 24.44
C GLY A 3 -16.81 23.42 22.93
N ASN A 4 -16.40 24.45 22.28
CA ASN A 4 -16.23 24.56 20.84
C ASN A 4 -15.43 23.34 20.30
N ASN A 5 -15.97 22.56 19.40
CA ASN A 5 -15.28 21.41 18.77
C ASN A 5 -13.88 21.76 18.24
N LYS A 6 -13.65 23.03 17.91
CA LYS A 6 -12.34 23.56 17.52
C LYS A 6 -11.32 23.56 18.68
N SER A 7 -11.77 23.85 19.90
CA SER A 7 -10.86 23.88 21.04
C SER A 7 -10.43 22.48 21.49
N PHE A 8 -11.33 21.48 21.40
CA PHE A 8 -11.00 20.08 21.72
C PHE A 8 -10.00 19.50 20.71
N LYS A 9 -10.25 19.74 19.42
CA LYS A 9 -9.35 19.29 18.35
C LYS A 9 -7.96 19.91 18.48
N TYR A 10 -7.90 21.21 18.74
CA TYR A 10 -6.64 21.92 18.94
C TYR A 10 -5.88 21.37 20.18
N PHE A 11 -6.57 21.23 21.29
CA PHE A 11 -5.97 20.68 22.51
C PHE A 11 -5.46 19.26 22.30
N TYR A 12 -6.23 18.42 21.61
CA TYR A 12 -5.82 17.05 21.30
C TYR A 12 -4.58 17.02 20.40
N GLU A 13 -4.58 17.81 19.33
CA GLU A 13 -3.43 17.88 18.40
C GLU A 13 -2.15 18.38 19.10
N GLU A 14 -2.25 19.40 19.93
CA GLU A 14 -1.11 19.92 20.69
C GLU A 14 -0.60 18.92 21.72
N THR A 15 -1.51 18.24 22.41
CA THR A 15 -1.15 17.20 23.37
C THR A 15 -0.46 16.03 22.71
N VAL A 16 -0.99 15.54 21.60
CA VAL A 16 -0.40 14.44 20.83
C VAL A 16 0.98 14.82 20.30
N LYS A 17 1.14 16.03 19.77
CA LYS A 17 2.46 16.55 19.31
C LYS A 17 3.48 16.60 20.45
N LYS A 18 3.05 17.05 21.63
CA LYS A 18 3.91 17.13 22.82
C LYS A 18 4.40 15.74 23.22
N TYR A 19 3.49 14.77 23.33
CA TYR A 19 3.87 13.40 23.70
C TYR A 19 4.69 12.73 22.59
N ALA A 20 4.37 12.95 21.33
CA ALA A 20 5.15 12.41 20.22
C ALA A 20 6.61 12.89 20.28
N LYS A 21 6.82 14.17 20.58
CA LYS A 21 8.16 14.75 20.76
C LYS A 21 8.88 14.15 21.97
N GLN A 22 8.17 14.03 23.11
CA GLN A 22 8.71 13.50 24.35
C GLN A 22 9.12 12.02 24.25
N PHE A 23 8.32 11.21 23.54
CA PHE A 23 8.55 9.77 23.37
C PHE A 23 9.18 9.41 22.02
N ASN A 24 9.60 10.40 21.25
CA ASN A 24 10.16 10.22 19.90
C ASN A 24 9.23 9.44 18.95
N TRP A 25 7.93 9.70 19.04
CA TRP A 25 6.94 9.10 18.16
C TRP A 25 6.95 9.77 16.80
N ASP A 26 6.87 8.98 15.76
CA ASP A 26 6.83 9.46 14.39
C ASP A 26 5.39 9.81 13.97
N LEU A 27 5.03 11.09 14.11
CA LEU A 27 3.70 11.58 13.76
C LEU A 27 3.54 11.79 12.26
N ILE A 28 2.47 11.22 11.69
CA ILE A 28 2.06 11.46 10.31
C ILE A 28 0.99 12.54 10.29
N THR A 29 1.29 13.65 9.60
CA THR A 29 0.40 14.81 9.44
C THR A 29 0.11 15.04 7.95
N ALA A 30 -0.89 15.87 7.64
CA ALA A 30 -1.15 16.26 6.25
C ALA A 30 0.07 16.89 5.57
N ALA A 31 0.89 17.61 6.32
CA ALA A 31 2.08 18.30 5.79
C ALA A 31 3.23 17.34 5.43
N ASN A 32 3.41 16.23 6.19
CA ASN A 32 4.52 15.30 5.99
C ASN A 32 4.09 13.95 5.39
N MET A 33 2.82 13.76 5.09
CA MET A 33 2.29 12.46 4.68
C MET A 33 2.93 11.94 3.39
N LYS A 34 3.13 12.81 2.39
CA LYS A 34 3.84 12.41 1.16
C LYS A 34 5.26 11.94 1.47
N GLU A 35 6.00 12.67 2.28
CA GLU A 35 7.36 12.29 2.69
C GLU A 35 7.38 10.94 3.40
N LYS A 36 6.46 10.72 4.34
CA LYS A 36 6.34 9.44 5.05
C LYS A 36 5.98 8.29 4.12
N PHE A 37 5.08 8.53 3.18
CA PHE A 37 4.74 7.55 2.15
C PHE A 37 5.95 7.20 1.28
N MET A 38 6.67 8.20 0.77
CA MET A 38 7.86 7.99 -0.05
C MET A 38 8.97 7.24 0.73
N ASN A 39 9.16 7.56 2.00
CA ASN A 39 10.12 6.86 2.87
C ASN A 39 9.72 5.39 3.07
N MET A 40 8.43 5.11 3.26
CA MET A 40 7.94 3.73 3.37
C MET A 40 8.15 2.95 2.07
N VAL A 41 7.92 3.58 0.92
CA VAL A 41 8.16 2.97 -0.40
C VAL A 41 9.66 2.69 -0.57
N GLU A 42 10.53 3.63 -0.23
CA GLU A 42 11.98 3.46 -0.33
C GLU A 42 12.49 2.29 0.50
N LYS A 43 12.10 2.21 1.77
CA LYS A 43 12.48 1.13 2.68
C LYS A 43 11.84 -0.20 2.32
N MET A 44 10.57 -0.15 2.05
CA MET A 44 9.69 -1.25 1.65
C MET A 44 10.08 -2.61 2.26
N ASP A 45 9.84 -2.75 3.56
CA ASP A 45 10.02 -4.03 4.23
C ASP A 45 9.11 -5.11 3.63
N MET A 46 9.69 -6.18 3.14
CA MET A 46 8.98 -7.22 2.41
C MET A 46 9.07 -8.56 3.11
N SER A 47 7.98 -9.01 3.70
CA SER A 47 7.82 -10.41 4.11
C SER A 47 7.29 -11.27 2.95
N TYR A 48 6.55 -10.67 2.03
CA TYR A 48 6.05 -11.23 0.77
C TYR A 48 6.28 -10.20 -0.34
N SER A 49 6.08 -10.59 -1.59
CA SER A 49 6.14 -9.68 -2.75
C SER A 49 4.92 -8.74 -2.88
N TYR A 50 4.00 -8.77 -1.94
CA TYR A 50 2.68 -8.15 -2.08
C TYR A 50 2.69 -6.62 -2.14
N LYS A 51 3.53 -5.94 -1.35
CA LYS A 51 3.53 -4.46 -1.31
C LYS A 51 3.89 -3.83 -2.65
N PRO A 52 4.98 -4.21 -3.32
CA PRO A 52 5.28 -3.64 -4.62
C PRO A 52 4.26 -4.03 -5.69
N VAL A 53 3.67 -5.22 -5.62
CA VAL A 53 2.60 -5.63 -6.54
C VAL A 53 1.36 -4.74 -6.32
N LEU A 54 0.98 -4.43 -5.07
CA LEU A 54 -0.13 -3.53 -4.77
C LEU A 54 0.13 -2.13 -5.33
N LEU A 55 1.30 -1.56 -5.10
CA LEU A 55 1.64 -0.23 -5.60
C LEU A 55 1.61 -0.17 -7.14
N LYS A 56 2.14 -1.19 -7.80
CA LYS A 56 2.09 -1.28 -9.26
C LYS A 56 0.64 -1.36 -9.77
N ALA A 57 -0.22 -2.17 -9.14
CA ALA A 57 -1.63 -2.24 -9.46
C ALA A 57 -2.33 -0.89 -9.27
N MET A 58 -2.05 -0.21 -8.16
CA MET A 58 -2.63 1.10 -7.85
C MET A 58 -2.29 2.12 -8.93
N PHE A 59 -1.02 2.28 -9.28
CA PHE A 59 -0.60 3.27 -10.27
C PHE A 59 -0.95 2.91 -11.72
N GLU A 60 -1.18 1.63 -12.01
CA GLU A 60 -1.67 1.20 -13.32
C GLU A 60 -3.11 1.67 -13.58
N TYR A 61 -3.97 1.60 -12.58
CA TYR A 61 -5.41 1.80 -12.72
C TYR A 61 -5.96 3.05 -12.02
N VAL A 62 -5.10 3.85 -11.40
CA VAL A 62 -5.55 5.05 -10.68
C VAL A 62 -6.20 6.08 -11.61
N ASP A 63 -7.36 6.58 -11.22
CA ASP A 63 -8.05 7.67 -11.90
C ASP A 63 -7.52 9.05 -11.45
N SER A 64 -8.09 10.12 -12.02
CA SER A 64 -7.69 11.50 -11.70
C SER A 64 -7.95 11.91 -10.25
N ASP A 65 -8.83 11.19 -9.55
CA ASP A 65 -9.17 11.45 -8.15
C ASP A 65 -8.38 10.56 -7.15
N GLY A 66 -7.44 9.78 -7.67
CA GLY A 66 -6.62 8.87 -6.84
C GLY A 66 -7.34 7.59 -6.45
N ARG A 67 -8.37 7.18 -7.19
CA ARG A 67 -9.18 6.00 -6.91
C ARG A 67 -8.83 4.86 -7.85
N VAL A 68 -8.91 3.63 -7.32
CA VAL A 68 -8.72 2.39 -8.08
C VAL A 68 -9.84 1.42 -7.73
N ARG A 69 -10.42 0.77 -8.72
CA ARG A 69 -11.44 -0.27 -8.48
C ARG A 69 -10.81 -1.49 -7.81
N VAL A 70 -11.49 -2.01 -6.80
CA VAL A 70 -11.03 -3.24 -6.09
C VAL A 70 -10.82 -4.38 -7.08
N GLU A 71 -11.72 -4.57 -8.03
CA GLU A 71 -11.61 -5.64 -9.02
C GLU A 71 -10.34 -5.54 -9.89
N ASP A 72 -9.92 -4.32 -10.25
CA ASP A 72 -8.70 -4.10 -11.02
C ASP A 72 -7.45 -4.48 -10.23
N ILE A 73 -7.44 -4.18 -8.93
CA ILE A 73 -6.35 -4.59 -8.03
C ILE A 73 -6.28 -6.11 -7.95
N VAL A 74 -7.41 -6.76 -7.74
CA VAL A 74 -7.49 -8.22 -7.61
C VAL A 74 -7.05 -8.89 -8.92
N ASP A 75 -7.52 -8.43 -10.07
CA ASP A 75 -7.12 -8.91 -11.37
C ASP A 75 -5.61 -8.79 -11.58
N TYR A 76 -5.04 -7.64 -11.23
CA TYR A 76 -3.60 -7.42 -11.35
C TYR A 76 -2.78 -8.42 -10.53
N PHE A 77 -3.17 -8.69 -9.29
CA PHE A 77 -2.52 -9.68 -8.44
C PHE A 77 -2.61 -11.10 -9.03
N ILE A 78 -3.81 -11.50 -9.46
CA ILE A 78 -4.04 -12.81 -10.04
C ILE A 78 -3.18 -12.99 -11.30
N ASP A 79 -3.20 -12.01 -12.20
CA ASP A 79 -2.44 -12.05 -13.46
C ASP A 79 -0.94 -12.09 -13.19
N PHE A 80 -0.45 -11.27 -12.25
CA PHE A 80 0.96 -11.23 -11.90
C PHE A 80 1.48 -12.60 -11.43
N TYR A 81 0.79 -13.26 -10.51
CA TYR A 81 1.24 -14.53 -9.96
C TYR A 81 0.99 -15.70 -10.92
N ASN A 82 -0.08 -15.67 -11.70
CA ASN A 82 -0.34 -16.67 -12.73
C ASN A 82 0.71 -16.60 -13.85
N GLU A 83 1.10 -15.43 -14.29
CA GLU A 83 2.17 -15.24 -15.26
C GLU A 83 3.49 -15.85 -14.78
N ARG A 84 3.85 -15.64 -13.53
CA ARG A 84 5.04 -16.26 -12.93
C ARG A 84 4.94 -17.78 -12.93
N LYS A 85 3.78 -18.31 -12.58
CA LYS A 85 3.54 -19.77 -12.59
C LYS A 85 3.67 -20.37 -13.99
N GLU A 86 3.05 -19.73 -14.97
CA GLU A 86 3.08 -20.17 -16.37
C GLU A 86 4.50 -20.16 -16.94
N ASN A 87 5.34 -19.22 -16.51
CA ASN A 87 6.74 -19.10 -16.91
C ASN A 87 7.70 -19.98 -16.08
N GLY A 88 7.17 -20.83 -15.19
CA GLY A 88 7.99 -21.70 -14.34
C GLY A 88 8.83 -20.96 -13.30
N LEU A 89 8.48 -19.70 -12.98
CA LEU A 89 9.17 -18.88 -12.01
C LEU A 89 8.63 -19.10 -10.60
N VAL A 90 9.43 -18.80 -9.59
CA VAL A 90 8.97 -18.81 -8.20
C VAL A 90 7.80 -17.82 -8.05
N VAL A 91 6.65 -18.32 -7.60
CA VAL A 91 5.44 -17.50 -7.44
C VAL A 91 5.53 -16.69 -6.14
N GLU A 92 5.68 -17.38 -5.00
CA GLU A 92 5.76 -16.78 -3.67
C GLU A 92 6.25 -17.85 -2.67
N LYS A 93 6.27 -17.52 -1.40
CA LYS A 93 6.45 -18.51 -0.31
C LYS A 93 5.36 -19.57 -0.38
N LYS A 94 5.70 -20.81 -0.04
CA LYS A 94 4.80 -21.97 -0.15
C LYS A 94 3.45 -21.82 0.56
N ASN A 95 3.40 -21.01 1.63
CA ASN A 95 2.16 -20.75 2.37
C ASN A 95 1.29 -19.65 1.76
N SER A 96 1.73 -19.00 0.70
CA SER A 96 0.93 -17.99 0.00
C SER A 96 -0.25 -18.63 -0.72
N VAL A 97 -1.39 -17.96 -0.67
CA VAL A 97 -2.59 -18.38 -1.41
C VAL A 97 -2.33 -18.47 -2.92
N PHE A 98 -1.49 -17.61 -3.46
CA PHE A 98 -1.15 -17.56 -4.89
C PHE A 98 -0.32 -18.77 -5.36
N CYS A 99 0.28 -19.52 -4.45
CA CYS A 99 0.96 -20.78 -4.76
C CYS A 99 0.02 -21.97 -4.92
N LYS A 100 -1.24 -21.85 -4.50
CA LYS A 100 -2.24 -22.89 -4.62
C LYS A 100 -2.80 -22.91 -6.06
N ASP A 101 -3.06 -24.11 -6.60
CA ASP A 101 -3.59 -24.22 -7.95
C ASP A 101 -5.06 -23.83 -8.08
N ASN A 102 -5.80 -23.86 -6.99
CA ASN A 102 -7.25 -23.68 -6.95
C ASN A 102 -7.71 -22.56 -6.02
N PHE A 103 -6.89 -21.53 -5.80
CA PHE A 103 -7.34 -20.38 -5.02
C PHE A 103 -8.47 -19.64 -5.75
N THR A 104 -9.43 -19.14 -4.98
CA THR A 104 -10.54 -18.36 -5.52
C THR A 104 -10.19 -16.86 -5.59
N ARG A 105 -10.95 -16.13 -6.40
CA ARG A 105 -10.87 -14.67 -6.43
C ARG A 105 -11.08 -14.06 -5.04
N LYS A 106 -11.98 -14.63 -4.25
CA LYS A 106 -12.26 -14.21 -2.87
C LYS A 106 -11.07 -14.44 -1.94
N ASP A 107 -10.33 -15.52 -2.13
CA ASP A 107 -9.10 -15.81 -1.38
C ASP A 107 -8.01 -14.78 -1.71
N ALA A 108 -7.85 -14.44 -2.97
CA ALA A 108 -6.93 -13.39 -3.42
C ALA A 108 -7.29 -12.04 -2.79
N GLU A 109 -8.54 -11.62 -2.89
CA GLU A 109 -9.04 -10.37 -2.30
C GLU A 109 -8.78 -10.31 -0.79
N ARG A 110 -9.10 -11.39 -0.07
CA ARG A 110 -8.86 -11.47 1.38
C ARG A 110 -7.38 -11.29 1.72
N THR A 111 -6.49 -11.92 0.97
CA THR A 111 -5.04 -11.80 1.17
C THR A 111 -4.55 -10.38 0.92
N ILE A 112 -4.98 -9.75 -0.16
CA ILE A 112 -4.61 -8.38 -0.51
C ILE A 112 -5.01 -7.41 0.60
N PHE A 113 -6.24 -7.49 1.08
CA PHE A 113 -6.79 -6.55 2.07
C PHE A 113 -6.38 -6.84 3.51
N SER A 114 -6.02 -8.05 3.85
CA SER A 114 -5.51 -8.39 5.20
C SER A 114 -4.01 -8.20 5.37
N ASN A 115 -3.25 -8.11 4.29
CA ASN A 115 -1.80 -8.00 4.36
C ASN A 115 -1.26 -6.69 3.75
N PRO A 116 -1.00 -6.56 2.44
CA PRO A 116 -0.33 -5.35 1.98
C PRO A 116 -1.19 -4.10 2.15
N PHE A 117 -2.48 -4.19 1.78
CA PHE A 117 -3.39 -3.04 1.91
C PHE A 117 -3.54 -2.56 3.34
N LYS A 118 -3.72 -3.50 4.28
CA LYS A 118 -3.88 -3.15 5.69
C LYS A 118 -2.71 -2.33 6.22
N ARG A 119 -1.50 -2.62 5.81
CA ARG A 119 -0.31 -1.85 6.22
C ARG A 119 -0.38 -0.41 5.73
N PHE A 120 -0.75 -0.18 4.48
CA PHE A 120 -0.94 1.18 3.94
C PHE A 120 -2.14 1.89 4.57
N GLN A 121 -3.20 1.16 4.87
CA GLN A 121 -4.38 1.70 5.56
C GLN A 121 -4.04 2.13 7.00
N ASP A 122 -3.32 1.33 7.74
CA ASP A 122 -2.90 1.64 9.12
C ASP A 122 -2.04 2.91 9.18
N MET A 123 -1.24 3.15 8.12
CA MET A 123 -0.45 4.38 7.97
C MET A 123 -1.26 5.55 7.39
N ARG A 124 -2.55 5.35 7.09
CA ARG A 124 -3.46 6.34 6.48
C ARG A 124 -3.07 6.76 5.07
N PHE A 125 -2.27 5.97 4.37
CA PHE A 125 -1.85 6.25 3.00
C PHE A 125 -2.90 5.88 1.97
N MET A 126 -3.75 4.90 2.28
CA MET A 126 -4.86 4.42 1.47
C MET A 126 -6.07 4.14 2.33
N ASP A 127 -7.24 4.18 1.72
CA ASP A 127 -8.49 3.77 2.35
C ASP A 127 -9.38 3.03 1.35
N ARG A 128 -10.31 2.23 1.87
CA ARG A 128 -11.26 1.45 1.07
C ARG A 128 -12.68 1.93 1.31
N CYS A 129 -13.39 2.26 0.24
CA CYS A 129 -14.82 2.47 0.27
C CYS A 129 -15.53 1.18 -0.18
N ARG A 130 -16.08 0.43 0.76
CA ARG A 130 -16.74 -0.85 0.50
C ARG A 130 -18.06 -0.72 -0.23
N GLU A 131 -18.76 0.40 -0.06
CA GLU A 131 -20.07 0.63 -0.69
C GLU A 131 -19.97 0.69 -2.21
N ILE A 132 -18.87 1.27 -2.72
CA ILE A 132 -18.62 1.42 -4.17
C ILE A 132 -17.43 0.59 -4.67
N GLU A 133 -16.83 -0.23 -3.80
CA GLU A 133 -15.71 -1.12 -4.11
C GLU A 133 -14.51 -0.41 -4.77
N TYR A 134 -14.10 0.70 -4.16
CA TYR A 134 -12.90 1.46 -4.55
C TYR A 134 -11.89 1.54 -3.41
N VAL A 135 -10.62 1.56 -3.79
CA VAL A 135 -9.49 1.98 -2.93
C VAL A 135 -9.08 3.37 -3.39
N ARG A 136 -8.74 4.23 -2.46
CA ARG A 136 -8.28 5.57 -2.75
C ARG A 136 -6.98 5.88 -2.01
N PHE A 137 -6.04 6.52 -2.71
CA PHE A 137 -4.91 7.16 -2.06
C PHE A 137 -5.38 8.32 -1.18
N ASN A 138 -4.68 8.52 -0.08
CA ASN A 138 -4.91 9.73 0.72
C ASN A 138 -4.67 10.96 -0.18
N ARG A 139 -5.59 11.93 -0.12
CA ARG A 139 -5.53 13.14 -0.95
C ARG A 139 -4.25 13.97 -0.71
N HIS A 140 -3.72 13.96 0.52
CA HIS A 140 -2.49 14.67 0.87
C HIS A 140 -1.23 14.03 0.28
N ILE A 141 -1.34 12.79 -0.20
CA ILE A 141 -0.32 12.10 -0.99
C ILE A 141 -0.58 12.37 -2.48
N PHE A 142 -1.73 11.95 -2.96
CA PHE A 142 -2.02 11.89 -4.40
C PHE A 142 -1.92 13.24 -5.09
N LYS A 143 -2.43 14.31 -4.46
CA LYS A 143 -2.34 15.68 -5.00
C LYS A 143 -0.92 16.22 -5.12
N LYS A 144 0.00 15.69 -4.33
CA LYS A 144 1.40 16.14 -4.29
C LYS A 144 2.34 15.23 -5.08
N LEU A 145 1.88 14.06 -5.52
CA LEU A 145 2.68 13.16 -6.33
C LEU A 145 2.86 13.75 -7.74
N THR A 146 4.10 13.91 -8.14
CA THR A 146 4.45 14.29 -9.50
C THR A 146 4.55 13.06 -10.38
N LYS A 147 4.58 13.26 -11.70
CA LYS A 147 4.81 12.18 -12.65
C LYS A 147 6.16 11.49 -12.42
N GLU A 148 7.17 12.26 -12.08
CA GLU A 148 8.50 11.77 -11.72
C GLU A 148 8.46 10.90 -10.46
N ASP A 149 7.71 11.32 -9.44
CA ASP A 149 7.51 10.52 -8.22
C ASP A 149 6.89 9.16 -8.55
N ILE A 150 5.84 9.13 -9.36
CA ILE A 150 5.14 7.90 -9.76
C ILE A 150 6.08 6.99 -10.55
N ASN A 151 6.83 7.53 -11.50
CA ASN A 151 7.81 6.77 -12.28
C ASN A 151 8.89 6.17 -11.36
N TRP A 152 9.37 6.94 -10.40
CA TRP A 152 10.35 6.45 -9.42
C TRP A 152 9.77 5.32 -8.57
N ILE A 153 8.53 5.46 -8.08
CA ILE A 153 7.84 4.44 -7.29
C ILE A 153 7.76 3.13 -8.06
N ILE A 154 7.30 3.19 -9.33
CA ILE A 154 7.15 2.01 -10.17
C ILE A 154 8.50 1.33 -10.40
N SER A 155 9.53 2.10 -10.78
CA SER A 155 10.88 1.58 -10.97
C SER A 155 11.44 0.97 -9.69
N HIS A 156 11.18 1.58 -8.54
CA HIS A 156 11.62 1.06 -7.26
C HIS A 156 10.90 -0.23 -6.88
N CYS A 157 9.59 -0.33 -7.18
CA CYS A 157 8.84 -1.56 -7.02
C CYS A 157 9.43 -2.70 -7.86
N ASP A 158 9.77 -2.43 -9.11
CA ASP A 158 10.39 -3.41 -10.01
C ASP A 158 11.75 -3.88 -9.46
N LYS A 159 12.57 -2.94 -8.98
CA LYS A 159 13.84 -3.25 -8.32
C LYS A 159 13.65 -4.14 -7.09
N LYS A 160 12.71 -3.79 -6.23
CA LYS A 160 12.41 -4.56 -5.01
C LYS A 160 11.90 -5.96 -5.32
N LEU A 161 11.05 -6.09 -6.33
CA LEU A 161 10.58 -7.41 -6.80
C LEU A 161 11.73 -8.25 -7.34
N LYS A 162 12.61 -7.67 -8.14
CA LYS A 162 13.79 -8.35 -8.67
C LYS A 162 14.68 -8.86 -7.53
N GLU A 163 15.04 -8.01 -6.58
CA GLU A 163 15.85 -8.37 -5.41
C GLU A 163 15.18 -9.47 -4.58
N TYR A 164 13.88 -9.36 -4.36
CA TYR A 164 13.09 -10.33 -3.60
C TYR A 164 13.16 -11.73 -4.22
N TYR A 165 12.95 -11.82 -5.53
CA TYR A 165 12.94 -13.10 -6.23
C TYR A 165 14.33 -13.67 -6.48
N GLU A 166 15.35 -12.85 -6.68
CA GLU A 166 16.74 -13.29 -6.77
C GLU A 166 17.19 -14.04 -5.51
N LYS A 167 16.87 -13.51 -4.34
CA LYS A 167 17.16 -14.16 -3.05
C LYS A 167 16.47 -15.51 -2.88
N ARG A 168 15.34 -15.75 -3.56
CA ARG A 168 14.54 -16.98 -3.44
C ARG A 168 14.86 -18.03 -4.48
N SER A 169 15.43 -17.64 -5.60
CA SER A 169 15.80 -18.57 -6.67
C SER A 169 16.98 -19.47 -6.31
N PHE A 170 17.71 -19.14 -5.24
CA PHE A 170 18.87 -19.89 -4.75
C PHE A 170 18.59 -20.82 -3.55
N LYS A 171 17.32 -20.99 -3.19
CA LYS A 171 16.93 -21.86 -2.06
C LYS A 171 16.28 -23.16 -2.54
#